data_98cd18073ec8659a84cd7276269ba72b
#
_entry.id   98cd18073ec8659a84cd7276269ba72b
#
_cell.length_a   1.000
_cell.length_b   1.000
_cell.length_c   1.000
_cell.angle_alpha   90.00
_cell.angle_beta   90.00
_cell.angle_gamma   90.00
#
_symmetry.space_group_name_H-M   'P 1'
#
loop_
_entity.id
_entity.type
_entity.pdbx_description
1 polymer ?
#
loop_
_entity_poly.entity_id
_entity_poly.type
_entity_poly.pdbx_seq_one_letter_code
_entity_poly.pdbx_strand_id
1 'polypeptide(L)'
;VVTGTAFAGSVSIDDELFLSTGQKVRVKNIHAQNTPSEKGLAGQRLALNLNVDLDRIPMQRGDWLLASEPLEPTDRITIEITPEVNLKDSQPVHIYHAASRTTGKLTLLESKNAMKNDRTLAEVILEQPLFLAFGDKLILRSGDAKVLVGGAKVLEIHSPKRYKRTEARLAFLAKLNQAQTATQRIGLTLQKEAVSAQALMWSEQLTENQLAEALAENGDIRFQNWCFNRDYQREKTQQILTALATYHEQHNDQLGLSKARLYRIATLNQPENLIYHFIEAMLDEGQLQQTRGWLH
;
A
#
# COMPACT_ATOMS: atom_id res chain seq x y z
N VAL A 1 21.55 15.39 16.51
CA VAL A 1 20.20 15.46 17.09
C VAL A 1 19.20 15.82 15.99
N VAL A 2 18.10 15.08 15.94
CA VAL A 2 16.99 15.35 15.02
C VAL A 2 15.73 15.71 15.79
N THR A 3 14.86 16.52 15.21
CA THR A 3 13.63 16.93 15.86
C THR A 3 12.44 16.70 14.96
N GLY A 4 11.31 16.29 15.53
CA GLY A 4 10.08 16.03 14.79
C GLY A 4 8.91 15.73 15.70
N THR A 5 7.78 15.37 15.10
CA THR A 5 6.59 14.91 15.80
C THR A 5 6.45 13.41 15.65
N ALA A 6 6.18 12.70 16.74
CA ALA A 6 5.81 11.30 16.69
C ALA A 6 4.37 11.17 16.19
N PHE A 7 4.17 10.50 15.05
CA PHE A 7 2.85 10.33 14.42
C PHE A 7 2.10 9.11 14.95
N ALA A 8 2.84 8.04 15.26
CA ALA A 8 2.25 6.81 15.75
C ALA A 8 3.21 6.06 16.68
N GLY A 9 2.66 5.24 17.55
CA GLY A 9 3.43 4.36 18.43
C GLY A 9 4.21 5.08 19.52
N SER A 10 5.34 4.52 19.85
CA SER A 10 6.26 5.07 20.84
C SER A 10 7.71 4.72 20.50
N VAL A 11 8.65 5.52 21.00
CA VAL A 11 10.09 5.29 20.88
C VAL A 11 10.73 5.35 22.26
N SER A 12 11.65 4.45 22.53
CA SER A 12 12.42 4.36 23.78
C SER A 12 13.92 4.54 23.53
N ILE A 13 14.66 4.87 24.55
CA ILE A 13 16.14 4.84 24.49
C ILE A 13 16.58 3.42 24.13
N ASP A 14 17.63 3.30 23.35
CA ASP A 14 18.17 2.08 22.78
C ASP A 14 17.34 1.42 21.66
N ASP A 15 16.17 1.94 21.32
CA ASP A 15 15.42 1.45 20.15
C ASP A 15 16.24 1.60 18.87
N GLU A 16 16.18 0.58 18.03
CA GLU A 16 16.64 0.65 16.65
C GLU A 16 15.51 1.14 15.75
N LEU A 17 15.80 2.18 14.97
CA LEU A 17 14.89 2.76 14.00
C LEU A 17 15.52 2.73 12.62
N PHE A 18 14.68 2.88 11.61
CA PHE A 18 15.08 3.03 10.21
C PHE A 18 14.85 4.45 9.74
N LEU A 19 15.84 5.02 9.07
CA LEU A 19 15.62 6.22 8.27
C LEU A 19 14.83 5.87 7.00
N SER A 20 14.08 6.82 6.47
CA SER A 20 13.41 6.66 5.17
C SER A 20 14.39 6.38 4.01
N THR A 21 15.67 6.65 4.20
CA THR A 21 16.76 6.28 3.30
C THR A 21 17.25 4.82 3.44
N GLY A 22 16.67 4.05 4.38
CA GLY A 22 16.93 2.62 4.60
C GLY A 22 17.97 2.30 5.67
N GLN A 23 18.64 3.29 6.24
CA GLN A 23 19.70 3.06 7.23
C GLN A 23 19.14 2.84 8.63
N LYS A 24 19.72 1.91 9.36
CA LYS A 24 19.43 1.69 10.78
C LYS A 24 20.16 2.70 11.65
N VAL A 25 19.46 3.20 12.66
CA VAL A 25 20.00 4.10 13.68
C VAL A 25 19.50 3.67 15.05
N ARG A 26 20.26 3.97 16.09
CA ARG A 26 19.88 3.71 17.48
C ARG A 26 19.64 5.01 18.22
N VAL A 27 18.60 5.05 19.03
CA VAL A 27 18.25 6.20 19.88
C VAL A 27 19.11 6.19 21.14
N LYS A 28 19.91 7.23 21.35
CA LYS A 28 20.75 7.39 22.55
C LYS A 28 20.03 8.13 23.66
N ASN A 29 19.37 9.22 23.32
CA ASN A 29 18.66 10.08 24.27
C ASN A 29 17.39 10.64 23.62
N ILE A 30 16.40 10.93 24.45
CA ILE A 30 15.12 11.50 24.07
C ILE A 30 14.84 12.74 24.93
N HIS A 31 14.43 13.81 24.27
CA HIS A 31 13.72 14.91 24.89
C HIS A 31 12.30 14.96 24.34
N ALA A 32 11.33 14.86 25.20
CA ALA A 32 9.91 15.02 24.88
C ALA A 32 9.44 16.38 25.37
N GLN A 33 8.97 17.22 24.47
CA GLN A 33 8.49 18.58 24.81
C GLN A 33 9.53 19.38 25.62
N ASN A 34 10.78 19.32 25.20
CA ASN A 34 11.95 19.98 25.81
C ASN A 34 12.36 19.42 27.20
N THR A 35 11.83 18.30 27.61
CA THR A 35 12.19 17.64 28.89
C THR A 35 12.85 16.28 28.63
N PRO A 36 13.95 15.95 29.31
CA PRO A 36 14.55 14.62 29.19
C PRO A 36 13.52 13.54 29.52
N SER A 37 13.51 12.48 28.70
CA SER A 37 12.56 11.37 28.85
C SER A 37 13.21 10.07 28.40
N GLU A 38 12.80 8.96 28.97
CA GLU A 38 13.20 7.62 28.53
C GLU A 38 12.35 7.13 27.34
N LYS A 39 11.19 7.77 27.12
CA LYS A 39 10.22 7.37 26.11
C LYS A 39 9.56 8.58 25.47
N GLY A 40 9.34 8.50 24.17
CA GLY A 40 8.50 9.42 23.41
C GLY A 40 7.24 8.75 22.90
N LEU A 41 6.12 9.46 22.91
CA LEU A 41 4.81 8.95 22.53
C LEU A 41 4.25 9.70 21.33
N ALA A 42 3.35 9.03 20.62
CA ALA A 42 2.59 9.65 19.53
C ALA A 42 1.92 10.96 20.00
N GLY A 43 1.94 11.97 19.16
CA GLY A 43 1.45 13.32 19.44
C GLY A 43 2.48 14.25 20.07
N GLN A 44 3.59 13.75 20.60
CA GLN A 44 4.65 14.57 21.19
C GLN A 44 5.62 15.09 20.14
N ARG A 45 6.14 16.29 20.39
CA ARG A 45 7.33 16.77 19.70
C ARG A 45 8.56 16.24 20.41
N LEU A 46 9.40 15.55 19.66
CA LEU A 46 10.58 14.86 20.17
C LEU A 46 11.86 15.45 19.60
N ALA A 47 12.92 15.44 20.40
CA ALA A 47 14.30 15.58 19.95
C ALA A 47 15.02 14.26 20.27
N LEU A 48 15.57 13.61 19.25
CA LEU A 48 16.24 12.35 19.37
C LEU A 48 17.74 12.52 19.08
N ASN A 49 18.58 12.07 20.01
CA ASN A 49 20.01 11.91 19.75
C ASN A 49 20.21 10.49 19.19
N LEU A 50 20.68 10.42 17.96
CA LEU A 50 20.92 9.17 17.24
C LEU A 50 22.42 8.85 17.22
N ASN A 51 22.75 7.56 17.23
CA ASN A 51 24.13 7.06 17.13
C ASN A 51 24.68 7.12 15.68
N VAL A 52 24.43 8.18 14.98
CA VAL A 52 24.78 8.32 13.57
C VAL A 52 25.56 9.61 13.36
N ASP A 53 26.57 9.53 12.49
CA ASP A 53 27.26 10.70 12.00
C ASP A 53 26.42 11.34 10.89
N LEU A 54 25.74 12.44 11.22
CA LEU A 54 24.86 13.16 10.31
C LEU A 54 25.62 13.83 9.16
N ASP A 55 26.96 13.99 9.28
CA ASP A 55 27.78 14.50 8.18
C ASP A 55 28.00 13.42 7.10
N ARG A 56 27.96 12.15 7.50
CA ARG A 56 28.07 11.00 6.59
C ARG A 56 26.73 10.49 6.08
N ILE A 57 25.68 10.68 6.85
CA ILE A 57 24.31 10.27 6.52
C ILE A 57 23.46 11.53 6.48
N PRO A 58 23.33 12.20 5.32
CA PRO A 58 22.57 13.42 5.21
C PRO A 58 21.10 13.14 5.47
N MET A 59 20.56 13.76 6.51
CA MET A 59 19.14 13.81 6.80
C MET A 59 18.57 15.15 6.35
N GLN A 60 17.41 15.11 5.73
CA GLN A 60 16.74 16.31 5.24
C GLN A 60 15.40 16.49 5.96
N ARG A 61 14.91 17.72 5.94
CA ARG A 61 13.56 18.02 6.40
C ARG A 61 12.57 17.23 5.54
N GLY A 62 11.70 16.47 6.20
CA GLY A 62 10.73 15.60 5.55
C GLY A 62 11.11 14.11 5.58
N ASP A 63 12.34 13.78 5.99
CA ASP A 63 12.72 12.39 6.23
C ASP A 63 11.94 11.80 7.41
N TRP A 64 11.80 10.49 7.40
CA TRP A 64 11.10 9.74 8.43
C TRP A 64 12.04 8.86 9.24
N LEU A 65 11.73 8.72 10.52
CA LEU A 65 12.22 7.66 11.38
C LEU A 65 11.08 6.66 11.58
N LEU A 66 11.35 5.39 11.32
CA LEU A 66 10.36 4.32 11.24
C LEU A 66 10.76 3.15 12.15
N ALA A 67 9.77 2.47 12.70
CA ALA A 67 9.99 1.29 13.53
C ALA A 67 10.41 0.05 12.71
N SER A 68 10.10 0.03 11.42
CA SER A 68 10.44 -1.05 10.50
C SER A 68 11.09 -0.50 9.23
N GLU A 69 11.70 -1.39 8.47
CA GLU A 69 12.30 -1.04 7.19
C GLU A 69 11.26 -0.39 6.25
N PRO A 70 11.59 0.77 5.63
CA PRO A 70 10.65 1.46 4.76
C PRO A 70 10.40 0.66 3.48
N LEU A 71 9.16 0.71 3.00
CA LEU A 71 8.85 0.36 1.62
C LEU A 71 9.22 1.50 0.68
N GLU A 72 9.13 1.25 -0.62
CA GLU A 72 9.35 2.30 -1.62
C GLU A 72 8.31 3.43 -1.47
N PRO A 73 8.74 4.69 -1.63
CA PRO A 73 7.81 5.81 -1.65
C PRO A 73 6.89 5.73 -2.87
N THR A 74 5.74 6.36 -2.79
CA THR A 74 4.75 6.38 -3.87
C THR A 74 4.76 7.69 -4.64
N ASP A 75 4.56 7.60 -5.94
CA ASP A 75 4.37 8.74 -6.85
C ASP A 75 2.90 8.90 -7.32
N ARG A 76 2.01 7.99 -6.92
CA ARG A 76 0.61 7.99 -7.37
C ARG A 76 -0.32 7.51 -6.27
N ILE A 77 -1.21 8.40 -5.85
CA ILE A 77 -2.12 8.16 -4.73
C ILE A 77 -3.57 8.46 -5.11
N THR A 78 -4.50 7.78 -4.43
CA THR A 78 -5.91 8.13 -4.42
C THR A 78 -6.26 8.81 -3.11
N ILE A 79 -6.98 9.91 -3.19
CA ILE A 79 -7.39 10.72 -2.05
C ILE A 79 -8.89 10.97 -2.05
N GLU A 80 -9.45 11.22 -0.87
CA GLU A 80 -10.67 11.99 -0.71
C GLU A 80 -10.28 13.44 -0.37
N ILE A 81 -10.70 14.38 -1.19
CA ILE A 81 -10.45 15.80 -0.98
C ILE A 81 -11.73 16.52 -0.58
N THR A 82 -11.61 17.44 0.40
CA THR A 82 -12.64 18.42 0.72
C THR A 82 -12.20 19.75 0.10
N PRO A 83 -12.79 20.19 -1.03
CA PRO A 83 -12.37 21.39 -1.73
C PRO A 83 -12.71 22.65 -0.95
N GLU A 84 -11.77 23.58 -0.90
CA GLU A 84 -11.97 24.96 -0.42
C GLU A 84 -12.31 25.95 -1.55
N VAL A 85 -12.14 25.49 -2.79
CA VAL A 85 -12.47 26.21 -4.02
C VAL A 85 -13.10 25.24 -5.02
N ASN A 86 -13.75 25.75 -6.05
CA ASN A 86 -14.21 24.90 -7.15
C ASN A 86 -13.02 24.30 -7.89
N LEU A 87 -13.06 23.00 -8.11
CA LEU A 87 -12.00 22.24 -8.77
C LEU A 87 -12.35 21.93 -10.20
N LYS A 88 -11.32 21.89 -11.05
CA LYS A 88 -11.38 21.36 -12.40
C LYS A 88 -10.48 20.13 -12.50
N ASP A 89 -10.83 19.23 -13.40
CA ASP A 89 -9.99 18.09 -13.71
C ASP A 89 -8.61 18.52 -14.25
N SER A 90 -7.58 17.72 -13.95
CA SER A 90 -6.23 17.89 -14.49
C SER A 90 -5.53 19.20 -14.14
N GLN A 91 -5.61 19.63 -12.88
CA GLN A 91 -4.93 20.86 -12.45
C GLN A 91 -3.62 20.59 -11.69
N PRO A 92 -2.61 21.48 -11.84
CA PRO A 92 -1.38 21.40 -11.05
C PRO A 92 -1.64 21.79 -9.59
N VAL A 93 -0.96 21.10 -8.66
CA VAL A 93 -1.08 21.35 -7.22
C VAL A 93 0.27 21.22 -6.53
N HIS A 94 0.41 21.94 -5.41
CA HIS A 94 1.40 21.64 -4.38
C HIS A 94 0.79 20.76 -3.32
N ILE A 95 1.53 19.75 -2.89
CA ILE A 95 1.10 18.77 -1.89
C ILE A 95 2.02 18.89 -0.67
N TYR A 96 1.42 19.02 0.50
CA TYR A 96 2.11 19.11 1.78
C TYR A 96 1.69 17.93 2.65
N HIS A 97 2.66 17.19 3.14
CA HIS A 97 2.48 16.11 4.10
C HIS A 97 3.52 16.23 5.21
N ALA A 98 3.10 16.49 6.44
CA ALA A 98 4.00 16.73 7.57
C ALA A 98 5.04 17.82 7.23
N ALA A 99 6.33 17.48 7.30
CA ALA A 99 7.42 18.39 6.91
C ALA A 99 7.83 18.26 5.42
N SER A 100 7.21 17.33 4.68
CA SER A 100 7.48 17.09 3.26
C SER A 100 6.58 17.93 2.36
N ARG A 101 7.11 18.25 1.19
CA ARG A 101 6.42 19.01 0.15
C ARG A 101 6.83 18.51 -1.22
N THR A 102 5.87 18.40 -2.12
CA THR A 102 6.11 18.12 -3.54
C THR A 102 5.06 18.82 -4.39
N THR A 103 5.26 18.83 -5.68
CA THR A 103 4.27 19.26 -6.68
C THR A 103 3.68 18.04 -7.36
N GLY A 104 2.55 18.21 -8.02
CA GLY A 104 1.91 17.15 -8.74
C GLY A 104 0.70 17.60 -9.53
N LYS A 105 -0.05 16.62 -10.02
CA LYS A 105 -1.24 16.82 -10.83
C LYS A 105 -2.44 16.15 -10.17
N LEU A 106 -3.48 16.94 -9.90
CA LEU A 106 -4.76 16.47 -9.38
C LEU A 106 -5.67 16.08 -10.56
N THR A 107 -6.23 14.89 -10.50
CA THR A 107 -7.20 14.38 -11.47
C THR A 107 -8.47 13.93 -10.72
N LEU A 108 -9.63 14.50 -11.07
CA LEU A 108 -10.90 14.11 -10.48
C LEU A 108 -11.35 12.75 -11.02
N LEU A 109 -11.90 11.89 -10.16
CA LEU A 109 -12.29 10.53 -10.53
C LEU A 109 -13.79 10.39 -10.82
N GLU A 110 -14.64 11.11 -10.13
CA GLU A 110 -16.10 10.98 -10.21
C GLU A 110 -16.74 11.89 -11.26
N SER A 111 -16.16 13.08 -11.45
CA SER A 111 -16.65 14.06 -12.42
C SER A 111 -15.51 14.95 -12.94
N LYS A 112 -15.77 15.80 -13.92
CA LYS A 112 -14.78 16.75 -14.44
C LYS A 112 -14.65 18.02 -13.61
N ASN A 113 -15.59 18.27 -12.70
CA ASN A 113 -15.62 19.42 -11.83
C ASN A 113 -16.06 18.99 -10.44
N ALA A 114 -15.59 19.68 -9.41
CA ALA A 114 -16.05 19.52 -8.05
C ALA A 114 -16.29 20.91 -7.45
N MET A 115 -17.38 21.06 -6.74
CA MET A 115 -17.75 22.29 -6.09
C MET A 115 -17.04 22.44 -4.75
N LYS A 116 -16.85 23.68 -4.32
CA LYS A 116 -16.39 23.98 -2.96
C LYS A 116 -17.23 23.24 -1.93
N ASN A 117 -16.58 22.66 -0.93
CA ASN A 117 -17.16 21.86 0.18
C ASN A 117 -17.75 20.50 -0.20
N ASP A 118 -17.84 20.15 -1.47
CA ASP A 118 -18.28 18.82 -1.90
C ASP A 118 -17.11 17.85 -1.90
N ARG A 119 -17.11 16.91 -0.96
CA ARG A 119 -16.09 15.85 -0.90
C ARG A 119 -16.11 15.04 -2.17
N THR A 120 -14.94 14.79 -2.72
CA THR A 120 -14.81 14.01 -3.94
C THR A 120 -13.55 13.16 -3.94
N LEU A 121 -13.56 12.10 -4.75
CA LEU A 121 -12.41 11.25 -4.98
C LEU A 121 -11.53 11.85 -6.07
N ALA A 122 -10.23 11.80 -5.84
CA ALA A 122 -9.24 12.27 -6.81
C ALA A 122 -7.99 11.40 -6.79
N GLU A 123 -7.26 11.43 -7.89
CA GLU A 123 -5.90 10.90 -7.98
C GLU A 123 -4.92 12.05 -7.98
N VAL A 124 -3.79 11.88 -7.31
CA VAL A 124 -2.66 12.81 -7.40
C VAL A 124 -1.43 12.05 -7.88
N ILE A 125 -0.84 12.52 -8.96
CA ILE A 125 0.47 12.08 -9.43
C ILE A 125 1.49 13.05 -8.88
N LEU A 126 2.46 12.53 -8.11
CA LEU A 126 3.49 13.31 -7.44
C LEU A 126 4.74 13.39 -8.29
N GLU A 127 5.37 14.56 -8.40
CA GLU A 127 6.66 14.72 -9.09
C GLU A 127 7.81 14.11 -8.31
N GLN A 128 7.79 14.25 -6.98
CA GLN A 128 8.70 13.58 -6.08
C GLN A 128 7.93 12.59 -5.23
N PRO A 129 8.30 11.30 -5.22
CA PRO A 129 7.64 10.30 -4.41
C PRO A 129 7.67 10.65 -2.92
N LEU A 130 6.60 10.29 -2.21
CA LEU A 130 6.46 10.49 -0.77
C LEU A 130 6.19 9.16 -0.06
N PHE A 131 6.64 9.05 1.19
CA PHE A 131 6.26 7.97 2.09
C PHE A 131 4.91 8.31 2.72
N LEU A 132 3.87 7.60 2.30
CA LEU A 132 2.49 7.81 2.72
C LEU A 132 1.85 6.50 3.16
N ALA A 133 0.84 6.60 4.01
CA ALA A 133 0.02 5.49 4.46
C ALA A 133 -1.47 5.86 4.36
N PHE A 134 -2.35 4.85 4.49
CA PHE A 134 -3.78 5.10 4.57
C PHE A 134 -4.11 6.08 5.70
N GLY A 135 -4.99 7.00 5.41
CA GLY A 135 -5.49 7.98 6.38
C GLY A 135 -4.59 9.19 6.60
N ASP A 136 -3.39 9.23 5.98
CA ASP A 136 -2.52 10.40 6.06
C ASP A 136 -3.24 11.65 5.56
N LYS A 137 -3.01 12.76 6.26
CA LYS A 137 -3.62 14.05 5.94
C LYS A 137 -2.69 14.87 5.09
N LEU A 138 -3.25 15.41 4.02
CA LEU A 138 -2.56 16.26 3.07
C LEU A 138 -3.21 17.64 3.00
N ILE A 139 -2.41 18.64 2.71
CA ILE A 139 -2.88 19.97 2.32
C ILE A 139 -2.48 20.19 0.87
N LEU A 140 -3.44 20.59 0.03
CA LEU A 140 -3.21 20.91 -1.36
C LEU A 140 -3.36 22.41 -1.59
N ARG A 141 -2.42 22.99 -2.33
CA ARG A 141 -2.48 24.39 -2.79
C ARG A 141 -2.41 24.44 -4.31
N SER A 142 -2.83 25.55 -4.87
CA SER A 142 -2.79 25.79 -6.33
C SER A 142 -1.36 25.69 -6.89
N GLY A 143 -1.23 25.53 -8.20
CA GLY A 143 0.07 25.39 -8.87
C GLY A 143 1.04 26.55 -8.66
N ASP A 144 0.53 27.74 -8.32
CA ASP A 144 1.32 28.90 -7.90
C ASP A 144 1.51 29.00 -6.37
N ALA A 145 1.02 28.02 -5.63
CA ALA A 145 1.02 27.90 -4.18
C ALA A 145 0.28 29.01 -3.40
N LYS A 146 -0.49 29.85 -4.08
CA LYS A 146 -1.16 31.01 -3.44
C LYS A 146 -2.49 30.65 -2.81
N VAL A 147 -3.26 29.76 -3.42
CA VAL A 147 -4.63 29.44 -3.02
C VAL A 147 -4.66 28.08 -2.33
N LEU A 148 -5.38 27.98 -1.22
CA LEU A 148 -5.70 26.70 -0.59
C LEU A 148 -6.74 25.98 -1.45
N VAL A 149 -6.36 24.84 -2.00
CA VAL A 149 -7.24 23.99 -2.81
C VAL A 149 -8.11 23.12 -1.92
N GLY A 150 -7.55 22.53 -0.88
CA GLY A 150 -8.30 21.75 0.10
C GLY A 150 -7.44 20.88 0.99
N GLY A 151 -8.09 20.29 1.99
CA GLY A 151 -7.57 19.22 2.79
C GLY A 151 -7.94 17.86 2.20
N ALA A 152 -7.07 16.87 2.30
CA ALA A 152 -7.29 15.55 1.76
C ALA A 152 -6.86 14.44 2.71
N LYS A 153 -7.47 13.28 2.51
CA LYS A 153 -7.12 12.02 3.19
C LYS A 153 -6.65 11.00 2.15
N VAL A 154 -5.51 10.35 2.39
CA VAL A 154 -5.00 9.29 1.54
C VAL A 154 -5.86 8.03 1.71
N LEU A 155 -6.34 7.47 0.62
CA LEU A 155 -7.08 6.20 0.56
C LEU A 155 -6.22 5.05 0.05
N GLU A 156 -5.40 5.30 -0.96
CA GLU A 156 -4.48 4.31 -1.52
C GLU A 156 -3.16 4.97 -1.87
N ILE A 157 -2.07 4.24 -1.64
CA ILE A 157 -0.71 4.71 -1.89
C ILE A 157 -0.12 4.23 -3.23
N HIS A 158 -0.78 3.30 -3.92
CA HIS A 158 -0.39 2.78 -5.23
C HIS A 158 -1.61 2.66 -6.12
N SER A 159 -2.08 3.80 -6.64
CA SER A 159 -3.26 3.84 -7.50
C SER A 159 -2.99 3.22 -8.87
N PRO A 160 -3.97 2.54 -9.46
CA PRO A 160 -3.81 1.96 -10.79
C PRO A 160 -3.64 3.04 -11.86
N LYS A 161 -2.80 2.77 -12.84
CA LYS A 161 -2.56 3.67 -13.98
C LYS A 161 -3.72 3.69 -14.99
N ARG A 162 -4.52 2.60 -15.03
CA ARG A 162 -5.61 2.40 -15.99
C ARG A 162 -6.92 2.07 -15.28
N TYR A 163 -8.03 2.23 -15.97
CA TYR A 163 -9.39 1.90 -15.48
C TYR A 163 -9.79 2.59 -14.18
N LYS A 164 -9.21 3.75 -13.91
CA LYS A 164 -9.36 4.48 -12.64
C LYS A 164 -10.74 5.12 -12.42
N ARG A 165 -11.56 5.24 -13.48
CA ARG A 165 -12.90 5.84 -13.45
C ARG A 165 -14.02 4.85 -13.76
N THR A 166 -13.73 3.55 -13.78
CA THR A 166 -14.77 2.54 -14.00
C THR A 166 -15.74 2.52 -12.81
N GLU A 167 -16.98 2.13 -13.07
CA GLU A 167 -18.00 2.00 -12.02
C GLU A 167 -17.55 1.07 -10.89
N ALA A 168 -16.96 -0.09 -11.24
CA ALA A 168 -16.42 -1.05 -10.28
C ALA A 168 -15.32 -0.42 -9.41
N ARG A 169 -14.43 0.37 -10.01
CA ARG A 169 -13.35 1.06 -9.30
C ARG A 169 -13.89 2.10 -8.32
N LEU A 170 -14.83 2.93 -8.76
CA LEU A 170 -15.45 3.96 -7.91
C LEU A 170 -16.25 3.33 -6.77
N ALA A 171 -16.97 2.24 -7.03
CA ALA A 171 -17.67 1.49 -5.99
C ALA A 171 -16.73 0.91 -4.93
N PHE A 172 -15.58 0.37 -5.34
CA PHE A 172 -14.54 -0.10 -4.44
C PHE A 172 -13.98 1.04 -3.57
N LEU A 173 -13.65 2.17 -4.17
CA LEU A 173 -13.13 3.34 -3.45
C LEU A 173 -14.14 3.90 -2.44
N ALA A 174 -15.43 3.91 -2.79
CA ALA A 174 -16.49 4.31 -1.87
C ALA A 174 -16.56 3.39 -0.64
N LYS A 175 -16.50 2.07 -0.84
CA LYS A 175 -16.45 1.09 0.25
C LYS A 175 -15.20 1.25 1.11
N LEU A 176 -14.04 1.43 0.48
CA LEU A 176 -12.77 1.64 1.17
C LEU A 176 -12.81 2.90 2.05
N ASN A 177 -13.39 3.97 1.54
CA ASN A 177 -13.52 5.23 2.27
C ASN A 177 -14.52 5.15 3.44
N GLN A 178 -15.55 4.33 3.33
CA GLN A 178 -16.55 4.10 4.38
C GLN A 178 -16.10 3.12 5.45
N ALA A 179 -15.11 2.27 5.17
CA ALA A 179 -14.60 1.28 6.11
C ALA A 179 -13.99 1.96 7.35
N GLN A 180 -14.34 1.47 8.53
CA GLN A 180 -13.97 2.07 9.81
C GLN A 180 -12.68 1.51 10.39
N THR A 181 -12.29 0.29 10.00
CA THR A 181 -11.14 -0.43 10.57
C THR A 181 -10.18 -0.90 9.50
N ALA A 182 -8.92 -1.08 9.86
CA ALA A 182 -7.91 -1.70 9.01
C ALA A 182 -8.33 -3.10 8.55
N THR A 183 -8.93 -3.88 9.44
CA THR A 183 -9.46 -5.22 9.14
C THR A 183 -10.46 -5.19 7.99
N GLN A 184 -11.42 -4.26 8.03
CA GLN A 184 -12.40 -4.08 6.95
C GLN A 184 -11.74 -3.69 5.62
N ARG A 185 -10.77 -2.77 5.64
CA ARG A 185 -10.06 -2.32 4.43
C ARG A 185 -9.20 -3.42 3.83
N ILE A 186 -8.52 -4.20 4.66
CA ILE A 186 -7.76 -5.38 4.23
C ILE A 186 -8.69 -6.38 3.55
N GLY A 187 -9.83 -6.70 4.15
CA GLY A 187 -10.83 -7.60 3.56
C GLY A 187 -11.30 -7.14 2.19
N LEU A 188 -11.61 -5.84 2.03
CA LEU A 188 -12.00 -5.26 0.74
C LEU A 188 -10.89 -5.36 -0.30
N THR A 189 -9.66 -5.09 0.09
CA THR A 189 -8.49 -5.16 -0.81
C THR A 189 -8.24 -6.59 -1.28
N LEU A 190 -8.30 -7.57 -0.37
CA LEU A 190 -8.05 -8.98 -0.68
C LEU A 190 -9.19 -9.65 -1.48
N GLN A 191 -10.37 -9.04 -1.56
CA GLN A 191 -11.41 -9.47 -2.51
C GLN A 191 -11.00 -9.26 -3.97
N LYS A 192 -10.09 -8.33 -4.23
CA LYS A 192 -9.67 -7.97 -5.60
C LYS A 192 -8.42 -8.72 -6.06
N GLU A 193 -7.45 -8.86 -5.17
CA GLU A 193 -6.11 -9.34 -5.52
C GLU A 193 -5.37 -9.88 -4.30
N ALA A 194 -4.34 -10.67 -4.55
CA ALA A 194 -3.36 -11.01 -3.53
C ALA A 194 -2.42 -9.82 -3.31
N VAL A 195 -2.11 -9.52 -2.04
CA VAL A 195 -1.26 -8.40 -1.65
C VAL A 195 -0.17 -8.88 -0.71
N SER A 196 1.03 -8.31 -0.82
CA SER A 196 2.12 -8.66 0.09
C SER A 196 1.81 -8.23 1.53
N ALA A 197 2.23 -9.04 2.48
CA ALA A 197 2.07 -8.73 3.90
C ALA A 197 2.76 -7.42 4.28
N GLN A 198 3.95 -7.16 3.74
CA GLN A 198 4.65 -5.88 3.98
C GLN A 198 3.85 -4.69 3.45
N ALA A 199 3.24 -4.80 2.28
CA ALA A 199 2.42 -3.73 1.71
C ALA A 199 1.19 -3.44 2.59
N LEU A 200 0.52 -4.47 3.10
CA LEU A 200 -0.61 -4.30 4.03
C LEU A 200 -0.18 -3.69 5.36
N MET A 201 0.92 -4.17 5.94
CA MET A 201 1.46 -3.61 7.18
C MET A 201 1.86 -2.15 7.03
N TRP A 202 2.48 -1.79 5.91
CA TRP A 202 2.85 -0.42 5.62
C TRP A 202 1.63 0.48 5.42
N SER A 203 0.74 0.12 4.51
CA SER A 203 -0.41 0.96 4.17
C SER A 203 -1.35 1.21 5.34
N GLU A 204 -1.50 0.23 6.22
CA GLU A 204 -2.34 0.33 7.43
C GLU A 204 -1.56 0.61 8.71
N GLN A 205 -0.22 0.70 8.64
CA GLN A 205 0.67 0.90 9.78
C GLN A 205 0.44 -0.13 10.90
N LEU A 206 0.46 -1.41 10.52
CA LEU A 206 0.25 -2.55 11.42
C LEU A 206 1.56 -3.26 11.76
N THR A 207 1.59 -3.84 12.97
CA THR A 207 2.58 -4.85 13.35
C THR A 207 2.23 -6.22 12.74
N GLU A 208 3.18 -7.17 12.77
CA GLU A 208 2.94 -8.55 12.36
C GLU A 208 1.75 -9.19 13.10
N ASN A 209 1.66 -8.98 14.40
CA ASN A 209 0.55 -9.52 15.21
C ASN A 209 -0.80 -8.91 14.82
N GLN A 210 -0.84 -7.60 14.62
CA GLN A 210 -2.06 -6.90 14.20
C GLN A 210 -2.53 -7.35 12.80
N LEU A 211 -1.60 -7.58 11.86
CA LEU A 211 -1.94 -8.14 10.57
C LEU A 211 -2.50 -9.56 10.72
N ALA A 212 -1.85 -10.42 11.51
CA ALA A 212 -2.32 -11.80 11.73
C ALA A 212 -3.74 -11.83 12.33
N GLU A 213 -4.04 -10.95 13.28
CA GLU A 213 -5.38 -10.81 13.86
C GLU A 213 -6.42 -10.35 12.82
N ALA A 214 -6.08 -9.37 11.99
CA ALA A 214 -6.96 -8.86 10.94
C ALA A 214 -7.27 -9.95 9.89
N LEU A 215 -6.27 -10.69 9.44
CA LEU A 215 -6.45 -11.80 8.51
C LEU A 215 -7.32 -12.90 9.10
N ALA A 216 -7.09 -13.28 10.35
CA ALA A 216 -7.88 -14.30 11.05
C ALA A 216 -9.36 -13.87 11.19
N GLU A 217 -9.63 -12.63 11.55
CA GLU A 217 -10.98 -12.09 11.69
C GLU A 217 -11.75 -12.12 10.35
N ASN A 218 -11.08 -11.82 9.24
CA ASN A 218 -11.67 -11.87 7.91
C ASN A 218 -11.78 -13.31 7.34
N GLY A 219 -11.08 -14.29 7.92
CA GLY A 219 -10.90 -15.62 7.31
C GLY A 219 -9.99 -15.59 6.08
N ASP A 220 -9.14 -14.58 5.97
CA ASP A 220 -8.12 -14.45 4.93
C ASP A 220 -6.90 -15.34 5.24
N ILE A 221 -6.10 -15.63 4.22
CA ILE A 221 -5.01 -16.60 4.28
C ILE A 221 -3.70 -15.89 3.95
N ARG A 222 -2.63 -16.31 4.62
CA ARG A 222 -1.26 -15.92 4.28
C ARG A 222 -0.43 -17.13 3.90
N PHE A 223 0.22 -17.04 2.75
CA PHE A 223 1.27 -17.97 2.33
C PHE A 223 2.55 -17.18 2.09
N GLN A 224 3.58 -17.44 2.90
CA GLN A 224 4.83 -16.68 2.91
C GLN A 224 4.54 -15.17 3.05
N ASN A 225 4.91 -14.38 2.06
CA ASN A 225 4.66 -12.94 2.05
C ASN A 225 3.33 -12.52 1.39
N TRP A 226 2.51 -13.45 0.91
CA TRP A 226 1.28 -13.15 0.19
C TRP A 226 0.05 -13.38 1.05
N CYS A 227 -0.82 -12.37 1.07
CA CYS A 227 -2.15 -12.44 1.70
C CYS A 227 -3.20 -12.47 0.61
N PHE A 228 -4.21 -13.31 0.77
CA PHE A 228 -5.29 -13.49 -0.19
C PHE A 228 -6.52 -14.05 0.52
N ASN A 229 -7.69 -13.96 -0.15
CA ASN A 229 -8.88 -14.61 0.35
C ASN A 229 -9.18 -15.92 -0.39
N ARG A 230 -10.16 -16.69 0.13
CA ARG A 230 -10.52 -17.98 -0.44
C ARG A 230 -11.14 -17.86 -1.84
N ASP A 231 -11.86 -16.79 -2.12
CA ASP A 231 -12.47 -16.57 -3.43
C ASP A 231 -11.43 -16.29 -4.51
N TYR A 232 -10.39 -15.53 -4.17
CA TYR A 232 -9.21 -15.38 -5.04
C TYR A 232 -8.57 -16.73 -5.36
N GLN A 233 -8.36 -17.58 -4.36
CA GLN A 233 -7.79 -18.91 -4.56
C GLN A 233 -8.67 -19.78 -5.48
N ARG A 234 -9.98 -19.78 -5.24
CA ARG A 234 -10.94 -20.52 -6.10
C ARG A 234 -10.92 -20.01 -7.53
N GLU A 235 -10.91 -18.71 -7.72
CA GLU A 235 -10.85 -18.09 -9.06
C GLU A 235 -9.58 -18.52 -9.79
N LYS A 236 -8.42 -18.42 -9.14
CA LYS A 236 -7.14 -18.82 -9.75
C LYS A 236 -7.08 -20.31 -10.02
N THR A 237 -7.56 -21.15 -9.12
CA THR A 237 -7.70 -22.59 -9.32
C THR A 237 -8.56 -22.89 -10.55
N GLN A 238 -9.71 -22.22 -10.70
CA GLN A 238 -10.57 -22.41 -11.86
C GLN A 238 -9.92 -21.94 -13.16
N GLN A 239 -9.19 -20.83 -13.13
CA GLN A 239 -8.43 -20.35 -14.29
C GLN A 239 -7.36 -21.34 -14.73
N ILE A 240 -6.67 -21.97 -13.78
CA ILE A 240 -5.68 -23.03 -14.05
C ILE A 240 -6.33 -24.24 -14.72
N LEU A 241 -7.45 -24.73 -14.18
CA LEU A 241 -8.18 -25.87 -14.76
C LEU A 241 -8.68 -25.57 -16.17
N THR A 242 -9.26 -24.39 -16.36
CA THR A 242 -9.79 -23.98 -17.67
C THR A 242 -8.67 -23.85 -18.71
N ALA A 243 -7.54 -23.25 -18.34
CA ALA A 243 -6.38 -23.11 -19.24
C ALA A 243 -5.80 -24.47 -19.64
N LEU A 244 -5.72 -25.42 -18.68
CA LEU A 244 -5.21 -26.75 -18.95
C LEU A 244 -6.18 -27.54 -19.85
N ALA A 245 -7.49 -27.47 -19.60
CA ALA A 245 -8.49 -28.11 -20.45
C ALA A 245 -8.44 -27.59 -21.89
N THR A 246 -8.42 -26.26 -22.05
CA THR A 246 -8.29 -25.61 -23.37
C THR A 246 -7.01 -26.05 -24.09
N TYR A 247 -5.91 -26.16 -23.35
CA TYR A 247 -4.65 -26.64 -23.93
C TYR A 247 -4.77 -28.07 -24.44
N HIS A 248 -5.38 -28.98 -23.70
CA HIS A 248 -5.57 -30.37 -24.11
C HIS A 248 -6.49 -30.52 -25.33
N GLU A 249 -7.54 -29.70 -25.42
CA GLU A 249 -8.42 -29.65 -26.60
C GLU A 249 -7.66 -29.25 -27.87
N GLN A 250 -6.70 -28.34 -27.75
CA GLN A 250 -5.91 -27.83 -28.87
C GLN A 250 -4.70 -28.70 -29.21
N HIS A 251 -4.22 -29.52 -28.27
CA HIS A 251 -2.98 -30.29 -28.37
C HIS A 251 -3.18 -31.72 -27.84
N ASN A 252 -4.06 -32.46 -28.48
CA ASN A 252 -4.45 -33.84 -28.07
C ASN A 252 -3.29 -34.84 -28.05
N ASP A 253 -2.17 -34.52 -28.72
CA ASP A 253 -0.97 -35.34 -28.79
C ASP A 253 0.07 -35.03 -27.69
N GLN A 254 -0.18 -34.01 -26.88
CA GLN A 254 0.72 -33.54 -25.82
C GLN A 254 0.34 -34.12 -24.47
N LEU A 255 1.36 -34.52 -23.68
CA LEU A 255 1.15 -35.06 -22.34
C LEU A 255 0.62 -34.04 -21.33
N GLY A 256 0.87 -32.78 -21.57
CA GLY A 256 0.47 -31.69 -20.67
C GLY A 256 1.40 -30.48 -20.72
N LEU A 257 1.34 -29.65 -19.70
CA LEU A 257 2.11 -28.41 -19.58
C LEU A 257 3.10 -28.45 -18.42
N SER A 258 4.25 -27.79 -18.56
CA SER A 258 5.09 -27.48 -17.42
C SER A 258 4.42 -26.47 -16.49
N LYS A 259 4.74 -26.50 -15.21
CA LYS A 259 4.22 -25.56 -14.21
C LYS A 259 4.41 -24.12 -14.63
N ALA A 260 5.59 -23.77 -15.14
CA ALA A 260 5.91 -22.41 -15.60
C ALA A 260 5.06 -21.98 -16.80
N ARG A 261 4.78 -22.89 -17.74
CA ARG A 261 3.95 -22.56 -18.92
C ARG A 261 2.49 -22.41 -18.52
N LEU A 262 2.00 -23.29 -17.64
CA LEU A 262 0.62 -23.22 -17.11
C LEU A 262 0.40 -21.90 -16.38
N TYR A 263 1.34 -21.49 -15.52
CA TYR A 263 1.30 -20.18 -14.86
C TYR A 263 1.13 -19.05 -15.88
N ARG A 264 1.96 -19.02 -16.91
CA ARG A 264 1.96 -17.93 -17.92
C ARG A 264 0.67 -17.84 -18.73
N ILE A 265 0.04 -18.96 -19.07
CA ILE A 265 -1.19 -18.93 -19.86
C ILE A 265 -2.45 -18.77 -19.01
N ALA A 266 -2.44 -19.18 -17.75
CA ALA A 266 -3.61 -19.16 -16.88
C ALA A 266 -3.69 -17.88 -16.00
N THR A 267 -2.55 -17.45 -15.45
CA THR A 267 -2.51 -16.48 -14.34
C THR A 267 -1.38 -15.47 -14.47
N LEU A 268 -1.04 -15.06 -15.69
CA LEU A 268 0.03 -14.08 -15.94
C LEU A 268 -0.16 -12.83 -15.07
N ASN A 269 0.94 -12.29 -14.56
CA ASN A 269 1.00 -11.13 -13.65
C ASN A 269 0.49 -11.38 -12.22
N GLN A 270 0.17 -12.63 -11.87
CA GLN A 270 -0.05 -12.99 -10.47
C GLN A 270 1.29 -13.41 -9.83
N PRO A 271 1.40 -13.43 -8.47
CA PRO A 271 2.62 -13.89 -7.81
C PRO A 271 2.94 -15.35 -8.16
N GLU A 272 4.06 -15.59 -8.82
CA GLU A 272 4.42 -16.90 -9.35
C GLU A 272 4.51 -17.97 -8.25
N ASN A 273 5.17 -17.67 -7.14
CA ASN A 273 5.30 -18.60 -6.02
C ASN A 273 3.95 -18.93 -5.35
N LEU A 274 3.03 -17.98 -5.31
CA LEU A 274 1.68 -18.20 -4.79
C LEU A 274 0.88 -19.10 -5.72
N ILE A 275 0.92 -18.88 -7.02
CA ILE A 275 0.25 -19.72 -8.01
C ILE A 275 0.84 -21.13 -8.01
N TYR A 276 2.15 -21.28 -7.87
CA TYR A 276 2.78 -22.60 -7.71
C TYR A 276 2.31 -23.30 -6.44
N HIS A 277 2.13 -22.58 -5.35
CA HIS A 277 1.53 -23.12 -4.13
C HIS A 277 0.11 -23.64 -4.39
N PHE A 278 -0.71 -22.92 -5.15
CA PHE A 278 -2.04 -23.38 -5.52
C PHE A 278 -1.99 -24.64 -6.41
N ILE A 279 -1.06 -24.71 -7.35
CA ILE A 279 -0.86 -25.91 -8.20
C ILE A 279 -0.46 -27.13 -7.34
N GLU A 280 0.44 -26.95 -6.37
CA GLU A 280 0.80 -28.03 -5.44
C GLU A 280 -0.41 -28.51 -4.63
N ALA A 281 -1.22 -27.59 -4.11
CA ALA A 281 -2.45 -27.95 -3.41
C ALA A 281 -3.43 -28.72 -4.31
N MET A 282 -3.57 -28.33 -5.58
CA MET A 282 -4.41 -29.02 -6.56
C MET A 282 -3.90 -30.43 -6.89
N LEU A 283 -2.59 -30.64 -6.90
CA LEU A 283 -1.98 -31.97 -7.05
C LEU A 283 -2.26 -32.85 -5.83
N ASP A 284 -2.10 -32.29 -4.62
CA ASP A 284 -2.36 -33.01 -3.37
C ASP A 284 -3.85 -33.40 -3.22
N GLU A 285 -4.75 -32.58 -3.69
CA GLU A 285 -6.20 -32.79 -3.70
C GLU A 285 -6.67 -33.66 -4.88
N GLY A 286 -5.78 -34.02 -5.80
CA GLY A 286 -6.10 -34.85 -6.97
C GLY A 286 -6.87 -34.13 -8.08
N GLN A 287 -6.93 -32.81 -8.06
CA GLN A 287 -7.55 -31.99 -9.12
C GLN A 287 -6.65 -31.94 -10.35
N LEU A 288 -5.36 -32.07 -10.17
CA LEU A 288 -4.34 -32.15 -11.21
C LEU A 288 -3.52 -33.44 -11.00
N GLN A 289 -2.93 -33.93 -12.08
CA GLN A 289 -1.94 -35.01 -12.05
C GLN A 289 -0.63 -34.52 -12.68
N GLN A 290 0.47 -35.14 -12.27
CA GLN A 290 1.78 -34.83 -12.83
C GLN A 290 2.47 -36.11 -13.28
N THR A 291 2.86 -36.18 -14.54
CA THR A 291 3.62 -37.28 -15.11
C THR A 291 4.89 -36.76 -15.74
N ARG A 292 6.06 -37.19 -15.24
CA ARG A 292 7.39 -36.76 -15.72
C ARG A 292 7.56 -35.24 -15.83
N GLY A 293 6.97 -34.50 -14.90
CA GLY A 293 7.04 -33.03 -14.88
C GLY A 293 5.93 -32.30 -15.68
N TRP A 294 5.08 -33.04 -16.38
CA TRP A 294 3.96 -32.49 -17.15
C TRP A 294 2.67 -32.58 -16.34
N LEU A 295 1.99 -31.42 -16.21
CA LEU A 295 0.68 -31.30 -15.55
C LEU A 295 -0.44 -31.64 -16.52
N HIS A 296 -1.40 -32.41 -16.07
CA HIS A 296 -2.58 -32.85 -16.83
C HIS A 296 -3.79 -33.13 -15.93
#